data_b5afdb9991c1f83434dfec8b256f1022
#
_entry.id   b5afdb9991c1f83434dfec8b256f1022
#
_cell.length_a   1.000
_cell.length_b   1.000
_cell.length_c   1.000
_cell.angle_alpha   90.00
_cell.angle_beta   90.00
_cell.angle_gamma   90.00
#
_symmetry.space_group_name_H-M   'P 1'
#
loop_
_entity.id
_entity.type
_entity.pdbx_description
1 polymer ?
#
loop_
_entity_poly.entity_id
_entity_poly.type
_entity_poly.pdbx_seq_one_letter_code
_entity_poly.pdbx_strand_id
1 'polypeptide(L)'
;MTYSDQPRPSAALGSKPIKTITREELRQKLDLGEPFKLIMALNGWAFEAKHIPGSLHFDTPEGLFAAVRPDDEVVVYCSNVDCLSSVALYRDLVRRGYRNVRRYAGGLLDWEDAGLPIEGEFAVRDGQR
;
A
#
# COMPACT_ATOMS: atom_id res chain seq x y z
N MET A 1 25.86 23.03 -5.15
CA MET A 1 25.50 23.02 -4.93
C MET A 1 25.15 23.07 -5.10
N THR A 2 25.06 22.85 -5.10
CA THR A 2 24.52 22.88 -5.04
C THR A 2 23.81 22.72 -5.06
N TYR A 3 23.43 22.46 -5.28
CA TYR A 3 22.74 22.07 -4.94
C TYR A 3 22.88 21.53 -4.63
N SER A 4 23.29 21.48 -4.43
CA SER A 4 23.38 21.06 -3.93
C SER A 4 23.41 20.84 -3.41
N ASP A 5 23.57 20.98 -3.19
CA ASP A 5 23.57 20.87 -2.47
C ASP A 5 22.96 20.90 -1.91
N GLN A 6 22.68 21.06 -1.72
CA GLN A 6 22.03 21.09 -0.98
C GLN A 6 21.17 20.67 -0.77
N PRO A 7 21.39 20.48 -0.18
CA PRO A 7 20.24 19.71 -0.08
C PRO A 7 19.19 20.43 0.67
N ARG A 8 18.08 20.30 0.33
CA ARG A 8 16.90 21.05 0.60
C ARG A 8 16.19 20.41 1.80
N PRO A 9 15.63 21.18 2.72
CA PRO A 9 14.89 20.63 3.84
C PRO A 9 13.71 19.77 3.40
N SER A 10 12.97 20.22 2.38
CA SER A 10 11.88 19.40 1.88
C SER A 10 12.40 18.12 1.26
N ALA A 11 13.56 18.20 0.64
CA ALA A 11 14.19 17.00 0.09
C ALA A 11 14.59 16.04 1.19
N ALA A 12 14.96 16.56 2.35
CA ALA A 12 15.32 15.71 3.46
C ALA A 12 14.16 14.79 3.85
N LEU A 13 12.94 15.35 3.91
CA LEU A 13 11.76 14.52 4.19
C LEU A 13 11.51 13.55 3.06
N GLY A 14 11.59 14.02 1.81
CA GLY A 14 11.35 13.17 0.65
C GLY A 14 12.42 12.12 0.44
N SER A 15 13.60 12.30 1.03
CA SER A 15 14.69 11.36 0.83
C SER A 15 14.75 10.25 1.87
N LYS A 16 13.89 10.29 2.87
CA LYS A 16 13.86 9.20 3.85
C LYS A 16 13.48 7.90 3.16
N PRO A 17 14.14 6.80 3.54
CA PRO A 17 13.81 5.50 2.95
C PRO A 17 12.36 5.14 3.23
N ILE A 18 11.74 4.52 2.25
CA ILE A 18 10.39 4.00 2.43
C ILE A 18 10.50 2.68 3.17
N LYS A 19 9.76 2.55 4.25
CA LYS A 19 9.71 1.29 4.98
C LYS A 19 8.85 0.32 4.21
N THR A 20 9.35 -0.88 4.01
CA THR A 20 8.66 -1.88 3.21
C THR A 20 8.28 -3.09 4.05
N ILE A 21 7.38 -3.90 3.49
CA ILE A 21 7.00 -5.18 4.06
C ILE A 21 7.14 -6.21 2.95
N THR A 22 7.63 -7.39 3.28
CA THR A 22 7.76 -8.45 2.29
C THR A 22 6.41 -9.14 2.07
N ARG A 23 6.31 -9.85 0.93
CA ARG A 23 5.12 -10.66 0.65
C ARG A 23 4.87 -11.67 1.76
N GLU A 24 5.91 -12.31 2.23
CA GLU A 24 5.80 -13.33 3.28
C GLU A 24 5.32 -12.74 4.59
N GLU A 25 5.84 -11.58 4.96
CA GLU A 25 5.39 -10.90 6.17
C GLU A 25 3.92 -10.47 6.07
N LEU A 26 3.55 -9.93 4.91
CA LEU A 26 2.16 -9.50 4.71
C LEU A 26 1.21 -10.67 4.76
N ARG A 27 1.58 -11.78 4.10
CA ARG A 27 0.77 -12.98 4.12
C ARG A 27 0.59 -13.49 5.55
N GLN A 28 1.67 -13.50 6.31
CA GLN A 28 1.60 -13.96 7.69
C GLN A 28 0.65 -13.09 8.52
N LYS A 29 0.72 -11.77 8.35
CA LYS A 29 -0.18 -10.87 9.07
C LYS A 29 -1.64 -11.16 8.74
N LEU A 30 -1.93 -11.40 7.47
CA LEU A 30 -3.30 -11.70 7.05
C LEU A 30 -3.75 -13.06 7.58
N ASP A 31 -2.89 -14.07 7.51
CA ASP A 31 -3.22 -15.41 7.98
C ASP A 31 -3.47 -15.44 9.49
N LEU A 32 -2.75 -14.62 10.25
CA LEU A 32 -2.90 -14.54 11.69
C LEU A 32 -4.05 -13.63 12.11
N GLY A 33 -4.66 -12.92 11.18
CA GLY A 33 -5.73 -11.99 11.50
C GLY A 33 -5.28 -10.81 12.32
N GLU A 34 -4.05 -10.34 12.14
CA GLU A 34 -3.54 -9.20 12.87
C GLU A 34 -4.32 -7.93 12.56
N PRO A 35 -4.48 -7.03 13.54
CA PRO A 35 -5.24 -5.80 13.31
C PRO A 35 -4.37 -4.76 12.62
N PHE A 36 -4.53 -4.62 11.31
CA PHE A 36 -3.86 -3.57 10.55
C PHE A 36 -4.73 -3.18 9.37
N LYS A 37 -4.39 -2.05 8.75
CA LYS A 37 -5.12 -1.55 7.59
C LYS A 37 -4.29 -1.77 6.34
N LEU A 38 -4.82 -2.55 5.40
CA LEU A 38 -4.18 -2.80 4.11
C LEU A 38 -4.93 -1.98 3.08
N ILE A 39 -4.24 -1.01 2.46
CA ILE A 39 -4.89 -0.03 1.60
C ILE A 39 -4.33 -0.12 0.18
N MET A 40 -5.23 -0.29 -0.78
CA MET A 40 -4.88 -0.25 -2.19
C MET A 40 -4.89 1.18 -2.68
N ALA A 41 -3.77 1.64 -3.22
CA ALA A 41 -3.57 3.03 -3.63
C ALA A 41 -3.88 3.23 -5.12
N LEU A 42 -4.97 2.65 -5.59
CA LEU A 42 -5.45 2.81 -6.97
C LEU A 42 -6.89 3.29 -6.92
N ASN A 43 -7.48 3.54 -8.10
CA ASN A 43 -8.86 4.02 -8.14
C ASN A 43 -9.84 2.88 -7.84
N GLY A 44 -11.10 3.25 -7.65
CA GLY A 44 -12.14 2.28 -7.28
C GLY A 44 -12.35 1.20 -8.33
N TRP A 45 -12.24 1.57 -9.61
CA TRP A 45 -12.39 0.59 -10.68
C TRP A 45 -11.33 -0.51 -10.58
N ALA A 46 -10.07 -0.10 -10.35
CA ALA A 46 -8.98 -1.08 -10.23
C ALA A 46 -9.17 -1.96 -9.00
N PHE A 47 -9.60 -1.37 -7.89
CA PHE A 47 -9.85 -2.12 -6.66
C PHE A 47 -10.94 -3.17 -6.88
N GLU A 48 -12.04 -2.79 -7.51
CA GLU A 48 -13.13 -3.72 -7.76
C GLU A 48 -12.74 -4.82 -8.73
N ALA A 49 -11.84 -4.52 -9.64
CA ALA A 49 -11.38 -5.52 -10.60
C ALA A 49 -10.59 -6.63 -9.92
N LYS A 50 -9.60 -6.26 -9.13
CA LYS A 50 -8.77 -7.21 -8.39
C LYS A 50 -8.16 -6.51 -7.18
N HIS A 51 -8.17 -7.19 -6.03
CA HIS A 51 -7.48 -6.69 -4.85
C HIS A 51 -7.13 -7.84 -3.93
N ILE A 52 -6.18 -7.59 -3.03
CA ILE A 52 -5.82 -8.58 -2.01
C ILE A 52 -6.97 -8.68 -1.01
N PRO A 53 -7.41 -9.89 -0.63
CA PRO A 53 -8.48 -10.04 0.35
C PRO A 53 -8.17 -9.29 1.64
N GLY A 54 -9.16 -8.57 2.14
CA GLY A 54 -9.00 -7.78 3.36
C GLY A 54 -8.49 -6.38 3.13
N SER A 55 -8.15 -6.02 1.88
CA SER A 55 -7.68 -4.67 1.60
C SER A 55 -8.86 -3.71 1.47
N LEU A 56 -8.54 -2.43 1.67
CA LEU A 56 -9.49 -1.33 1.65
C LEU A 56 -9.15 -0.37 0.53
N HIS A 57 -10.14 0.37 0.10
CA HIS A 57 -9.98 1.44 -0.87
C HIS A 57 -10.82 2.63 -0.44
N PHE A 58 -10.30 3.83 -0.66
CA PHE A 58 -11.01 5.06 -0.33
C PHE A 58 -11.04 5.95 -1.56
N ASP A 59 -12.22 6.47 -1.89
CA ASP A 59 -12.38 7.35 -3.05
C ASP A 59 -11.82 8.73 -2.83
N THR A 60 -11.74 9.17 -1.57
CA THR A 60 -11.28 10.51 -1.23
C THR A 60 -10.28 10.45 -0.08
N PRO A 61 -9.36 11.41 -0.02
CA PRO A 61 -8.47 11.52 1.15
C PRO A 61 -9.24 11.68 2.46
N GLU A 62 -10.33 12.43 2.44
CA GLU A 62 -11.15 12.63 3.64
C GLU A 62 -11.68 11.31 4.17
N GLY A 63 -12.14 10.44 3.27
CA GLY A 63 -12.63 9.13 3.69
C GLY A 63 -11.55 8.29 4.33
N LEU A 64 -10.36 8.33 3.76
CA LEU A 64 -9.23 7.58 4.29
C LEU A 64 -8.87 8.08 5.70
N PHE A 65 -8.71 9.39 5.84
CA PHE A 65 -8.28 9.95 7.12
C PHE A 65 -9.35 9.84 8.21
N ALA A 66 -10.60 9.68 7.81
CA ALA A 66 -11.68 9.43 8.77
C ALA A 66 -11.66 7.98 9.27
N ALA A 67 -11.23 7.05 8.44
CA ALA A 67 -11.28 5.62 8.75
C ALA A 67 -9.98 5.08 9.34
N VAL A 68 -8.85 5.71 9.05
CA VAL A 68 -7.53 5.21 9.43
C VAL A 68 -6.87 6.24 10.35
N ARG A 69 -6.46 5.79 11.51
CA ARG A 69 -5.92 6.67 12.54
C ARG A 69 -4.40 6.69 12.48
N PRO A 70 -3.77 7.80 12.95
CA PRO A 70 -2.30 7.88 12.94
C PRO A 70 -1.60 6.77 13.72
N ASP A 71 -2.27 6.16 14.68
CA ASP A 71 -1.68 5.07 15.47
C ASP A 71 -1.87 3.72 14.82
N ASP A 72 -2.70 3.61 13.80
CA ASP A 72 -2.94 2.34 13.15
C ASP A 72 -1.70 1.86 12.42
N GLU A 73 -1.52 0.54 12.39
CA GLU A 73 -0.55 -0.06 11.50
C GLU A 73 -1.14 -0.09 10.10
N VAL A 74 -0.40 0.45 9.12
CA VAL A 74 -0.90 0.63 7.77
C VAL A 74 0.07 0.03 6.77
N VAL A 75 -0.45 -0.74 5.83
CA VAL A 75 0.32 -1.23 4.68
C VAL A 75 -0.36 -0.70 3.42
N VAL A 76 0.42 -0.07 2.55
CA VAL A 76 -0.09 0.46 1.29
C VAL A 76 0.51 -0.33 0.13
N TYR A 77 -0.28 -0.53 -0.92
CA TYR A 77 0.19 -1.22 -2.11
C TYR A 77 -0.57 -0.73 -3.34
N CYS A 78 -0.02 -1.03 -4.52
CA CYS A 78 -0.76 -0.80 -5.76
C CYS A 78 -0.49 -1.96 -6.73
N SER A 79 -0.44 -1.71 -8.03
CA SER A 79 -0.43 -2.82 -8.99
C SER A 79 0.90 -3.57 -9.06
N ASN A 80 2.03 -2.84 -9.07
CA ASN A 80 3.35 -3.47 -9.19
C ASN A 80 4.41 -2.54 -8.64
N VAL A 81 5.68 -2.99 -8.73
CA VAL A 81 6.79 -2.25 -8.14
C VAL A 81 6.99 -0.87 -8.78
N ASP A 82 6.62 -0.72 -10.03
CA ASP A 82 6.80 0.55 -10.76
C ASP A 82 5.68 1.54 -10.52
N CYS A 83 4.62 1.13 -9.87
CA CYS A 83 3.47 2.00 -9.62
C CYS A 83 3.81 2.99 -8.51
N LEU A 84 3.70 4.28 -8.80
CA LEU A 84 4.07 5.32 -7.85
C LEU A 84 2.93 5.76 -6.92
N SER A 85 1.73 5.27 -7.15
CA SER A 85 0.59 5.66 -6.32
C SER A 85 0.78 5.27 -4.86
N SER A 86 1.31 4.07 -4.60
CA SER A 86 1.55 3.66 -3.22
C SER A 86 2.69 4.43 -2.58
N VAL A 87 3.68 4.85 -3.37
CA VAL A 87 4.75 5.71 -2.87
C VAL A 87 4.18 7.06 -2.45
N ALA A 88 3.34 7.65 -3.28
CA ALA A 88 2.73 8.94 -2.98
C ALA A 88 1.86 8.85 -1.73
N LEU A 89 1.05 7.80 -1.62
CA LEU A 89 0.21 7.61 -0.44
C LEU A 89 1.04 7.38 0.81
N TYR A 90 2.10 6.58 0.70
CA TYR A 90 3.00 6.36 1.83
C TYR A 90 3.56 7.68 2.35
N ARG A 91 4.08 8.51 1.45
CA ARG A 91 4.69 9.78 1.85
C ARG A 91 3.67 10.75 2.43
N ASP A 92 2.47 10.75 1.87
CA ASP A 92 1.41 11.62 2.38
C ASP A 92 1.00 11.21 3.79
N LEU A 93 0.87 9.92 4.05
CA LEU A 93 0.53 9.44 5.39
C LEU A 93 1.62 9.79 6.40
N VAL A 94 2.89 9.59 6.03
CA VAL A 94 4.00 9.92 6.93
C VAL A 94 4.00 11.42 7.24
N ARG A 95 3.79 12.27 6.23
CA ARG A 95 3.74 13.71 6.45
C ARG A 95 2.61 14.12 7.39
N ARG A 96 1.53 13.34 7.41
CA ARG A 96 0.38 13.65 8.26
C ARG A 96 0.47 13.04 9.64
N GLY A 97 1.62 12.45 9.97
CA GLY A 97 1.87 11.96 11.32
C GLY A 97 1.56 10.50 11.55
N TYR A 98 1.28 9.75 10.50
CA TYR A 98 1.10 8.30 10.62
C TYR A 98 2.45 7.67 10.89
N ARG A 99 2.53 6.92 11.97
CA ARG A 99 3.83 6.47 12.50
C ARG A 99 4.21 5.05 12.12
N ASN A 100 3.27 4.26 11.64
CA ASN A 100 3.52 2.84 11.39
C ASN A 100 3.00 2.46 10.02
N VAL A 101 3.66 3.01 8.98
CA VAL A 101 3.28 2.80 7.59
C VAL A 101 4.39 2.03 6.89
N ARG A 102 4.01 1.02 6.12
CA ARG A 102 4.94 0.29 5.26
C ARG A 102 4.33 0.10 3.88
N ARG A 103 5.18 -0.06 2.90
CA ARG A 103 4.75 -0.27 1.51
C ARG A 103 5.05 -1.70 1.10
N TYR A 104 4.06 -2.37 0.55
CA TYR A 104 4.27 -3.66 -0.11
C TYR A 104 4.61 -3.35 -1.57
N ALA A 105 5.90 -3.32 -1.85
CA ALA A 105 6.41 -2.85 -3.14
C ALA A 105 6.02 -3.73 -4.31
N GLY A 106 5.96 -5.04 -4.11
CA GLY A 106 5.59 -5.96 -5.18
C GLY A 106 4.19 -5.74 -5.70
N GLY A 107 3.29 -5.35 -4.82
CA GLY A 107 1.93 -5.02 -5.20
C GLY A 107 1.10 -6.21 -5.64
N LEU A 108 -0.02 -5.89 -6.27
CA LEU A 108 -0.98 -6.91 -6.68
C LEU A 108 -0.37 -7.94 -7.61
N LEU A 109 0.47 -7.50 -8.55
CA LEU A 109 1.08 -8.40 -9.52
C LEU A 109 1.95 -9.46 -8.84
N ASP A 110 2.78 -9.04 -7.91
CA ASP A 110 3.64 -9.98 -7.19
C ASP A 110 2.81 -10.96 -6.36
N TRP A 111 1.76 -10.46 -5.73
CA TRP A 111 0.87 -11.30 -4.92
C TRP A 111 0.18 -12.35 -5.79
N GLU A 112 -0.35 -11.92 -6.92
CA GLU A 112 -1.05 -12.82 -7.84
C GLU A 112 -0.09 -13.83 -8.47
N ASP A 113 1.10 -13.39 -8.86
CA ASP A 113 2.10 -14.27 -9.47
C ASP A 113 2.56 -15.36 -8.50
N ALA A 114 2.51 -15.09 -7.21
CA ALA A 114 2.86 -16.06 -6.20
C ALA A 114 1.73 -17.07 -5.94
N GLY A 115 0.59 -16.93 -6.63
CA GLY A 115 -0.53 -17.84 -6.46
C GLY A 115 -1.35 -17.59 -5.22
N LEU A 116 -1.21 -16.40 -4.61
CA LEU A 116 -1.94 -16.08 -3.40
C LEU A 116 -3.35 -15.57 -3.72
N PRO A 117 -4.28 -15.64 -2.77
CA PRO A 117 -5.68 -15.32 -3.05
C PRO A 117 -5.89 -13.87 -3.51
N ILE A 118 -6.77 -13.70 -4.47
CA ILE A 118 -7.18 -12.41 -5.02
C ILE A 118 -8.69 -12.38 -5.04
N GLU A 119 -9.28 -11.23 -4.70
CA GLU A 119 -10.71 -10.99 -4.82
C GLU A 119 -10.98 -9.95 -5.89
N GLY A 120 -12.22 -9.91 -6.39
CA GLY A 120 -12.65 -8.92 -7.33
C GLY A 120 -13.31 -9.53 -8.55
N GLU A 121 -13.86 -8.66 -9.41
CA GLU A 121 -14.62 -9.09 -10.60
C GLU A 121 -13.82 -9.94 -11.56
N PHE A 122 -12.54 -9.60 -11.71
CA PHE A 122 -11.68 -10.28 -12.69
C PHE A 122 -10.73 -11.27 -12.03
N ALA A 123 -10.93 -11.57 -10.76
CA ALA A 123 -10.08 -12.54 -10.08
C ALA A 123 -10.42 -13.94 -10.59
N VAL A 124 -9.37 -14.74 -10.85
CA VAL A 124 -9.56 -16.13 -11.24
C VAL A 124 -9.80 -16.94 -9.98
N ARG A 125 -10.89 -17.67 -9.94
CA ARG A 125 -11.23 -18.49 -8.80
C ARG A 125 -10.66 -19.88 -8.98
N ASP A 126 -10.48 -20.55 -7.85
CA ASP A 126 -10.14 -21.97 -7.89
C ASP A 126 -11.21 -22.69 -8.67
N GLY A 127 -10.81 -23.63 -9.48
CA GLY A 127 -11.73 -24.38 -10.31
C GLY A 127 -12.01 -23.75 -11.65
N GLN A 128 -11.60 -22.51 -11.84
CA GLN A 128 -11.73 -21.82 -13.12
C GLN A 128 -10.43 -21.84 -13.92
N ARG A 129 -9.39 -22.35 -13.33
CA ARG A 129 -8.08 -22.40 -13.97
C ARG A 129 -7.89 -23.66 -14.74
#